data_917f42f9b16c7fe6a57689f1e0fc7e87
#
_entry.id   917f42f9b16c7fe6a57689f1e0fc7e87
#
_cell.length_a   1.000
_cell.length_b   1.000
_cell.length_c   1.000
_cell.angle_alpha   90.00
_cell.angle_beta   90.00
_cell.angle_gamma   90.00
#
_symmetry.space_group_name_H-M   'P 1'
#
loop_
_entity.id
_entity.type
_entity.pdbx_description
1 polymer ?
#
loop_
_entity_poly.entity_id
_entity_poly.type
_entity_poly.pdbx_seq_one_letter_code
_entity_poly.pdbx_strand_id
1 'polypeptide(L)'
;MGIKVFVDGQEGTTGLQIHELLARRDDVEVLRIAPELRKDNAERARLLNTADVAFLCLPDVAARESVALVNNANTCVIDASTAHRTDPGWVFGLPELAPDQRDRLRRTKRISNPGCHSTAFILLVRPLVDAGLIDADARLAATSITGYSGGGRKMIESYRREPPPHHLAAPRPYGLGLAHKHVPEMSVQSGLRTRPIFMPIVANFYKGLAVSVPLHLSAMRKPIDPRQLHDSLAQRYAGERFVKVMPFGDASVLDEGYFDVQACNDTNRCELFVFASGDQAILMSRLDNLGKGASGAAVQSMNVHLGLDEGLGLIA
;
A
#
# COMPACT_ATOMS: atom_id res chain seq x y z
N MET A 1 15.35 -27.16 -0.10
CA MET A 1 13.86 -27.17 -0.05
C MET A 1 13.40 -25.77 -0.40
N GLY A 2 12.39 -25.64 -1.29
CA GLY A 2 11.82 -24.33 -1.62
C GLY A 2 11.00 -23.76 -0.45
N ILE A 3 10.87 -22.44 -0.41
CA ILE A 3 10.03 -21.72 0.57
C ILE A 3 8.57 -22.05 0.28
N LYS A 4 7.85 -22.65 1.22
CA LYS A 4 6.44 -22.98 1.05
C LYS A 4 5.54 -21.79 1.31
N VAL A 5 4.77 -21.39 0.32
CA VAL A 5 3.87 -20.23 0.39
C VAL A 5 2.44 -20.67 0.10
N PHE A 6 1.52 -20.24 0.94
CA PHE A 6 0.08 -20.42 0.72
C PHE A 6 -0.62 -19.07 0.56
N VAL A 7 -1.52 -18.96 -0.44
CA VAL A 7 -2.35 -17.76 -0.66
C VAL A 7 -3.80 -18.12 -0.40
N ASP A 8 -4.32 -17.73 0.74
CA ASP A 8 -5.74 -17.87 1.09
C ASP A 8 -6.53 -16.72 0.48
N GLY A 9 -7.51 -17.03 -0.37
CA GLY A 9 -8.22 -16.03 -1.19
C GLY A 9 -7.59 -15.79 -2.57
N GLN A 10 -7.07 -16.82 -3.17
CA GLN A 10 -6.33 -16.83 -4.44
C GLN A 10 -7.09 -16.24 -5.65
N GLU A 11 -8.43 -16.11 -5.61
CA GLU A 11 -9.24 -15.58 -6.73
C GLU A 11 -9.50 -14.07 -6.65
N GLY A 12 -9.12 -13.41 -5.56
CA GLY A 12 -9.16 -11.95 -5.43
C GLY A 12 -8.07 -11.28 -6.26
N THR A 13 -8.26 -10.02 -6.65
CA THR A 13 -7.30 -9.26 -7.48
C THR A 13 -5.90 -9.29 -6.88
N THR A 14 -5.76 -9.07 -5.57
CA THR A 14 -4.47 -9.12 -4.87
C THR A 14 -3.90 -10.54 -4.84
N GLY A 15 -4.75 -11.56 -4.57
CA GLY A 15 -4.32 -12.96 -4.54
C GLY A 15 -3.80 -13.44 -5.89
N LEU A 16 -4.51 -13.14 -6.97
CA LEU A 16 -4.08 -13.47 -8.34
C LEU A 16 -2.71 -12.85 -8.67
N GLN A 17 -2.53 -11.58 -8.34
CA GLN A 17 -1.26 -10.90 -8.63
C GLN A 17 -0.11 -11.41 -7.74
N ILE A 18 -0.36 -11.77 -6.49
CA ILE A 18 0.65 -12.45 -5.65
C ILE A 18 1.04 -13.78 -6.31
N HIS A 19 0.09 -14.56 -6.78
CA HIS A 19 0.38 -15.80 -7.52
C HIS A 19 1.24 -15.56 -8.78
N GLU A 20 0.94 -14.51 -9.55
CA GLU A 20 1.73 -14.14 -10.74
C GLU A 20 3.18 -13.75 -10.38
N LEU A 21 3.37 -12.99 -9.29
CA LEU A 21 4.71 -12.62 -8.82
C LEU A 21 5.50 -13.83 -8.31
N LEU A 22 4.84 -14.72 -7.56
CA LEU A 22 5.47 -15.92 -7.02
C LEU A 22 5.74 -17.00 -8.08
N ALA A 23 4.92 -17.10 -9.15
CA ALA A 23 5.11 -18.04 -10.23
C ALA A 23 6.41 -17.81 -11.05
N ARG A 24 7.02 -16.63 -10.91
CA ARG A 24 8.30 -16.28 -11.56
C ARG A 24 9.52 -16.61 -10.70
N ARG A 25 9.31 -17.31 -9.57
CA ARG A 25 10.35 -17.56 -8.56
C ARG A 25 10.61 -19.06 -8.43
N ASP A 26 11.85 -19.45 -8.65
CA ASP A 26 12.30 -20.85 -8.56
C ASP A 26 12.56 -21.30 -7.11
N ASP A 27 12.69 -20.34 -6.17
CA ASP A 27 12.93 -20.57 -4.74
C ASP A 27 11.64 -20.78 -3.93
N VAL A 28 10.45 -20.61 -4.57
CA VAL A 28 9.14 -20.67 -3.91
C VAL A 28 8.32 -21.86 -4.40
N GLU A 29 7.79 -22.65 -3.47
CA GLU A 29 6.77 -23.66 -3.70
C GLU A 29 5.40 -23.12 -3.29
N VAL A 30 4.53 -22.83 -4.26
CA VAL A 30 3.18 -22.34 -3.98
C VAL A 30 2.26 -23.51 -3.69
N LEU A 31 1.81 -23.62 -2.44
CA LEU A 31 0.81 -24.60 -2.01
C LEU A 31 -0.55 -24.25 -2.61
N ARG A 32 -1.22 -25.22 -3.23
CA ARG A 32 -2.51 -25.01 -3.89
C ARG A 32 -3.64 -25.68 -3.12
N ILE A 33 -4.78 -25.03 -3.05
CA ILE A 33 -6.02 -25.57 -2.53
C ILE A 33 -6.95 -25.91 -3.70
N ALA A 34 -7.56 -27.09 -3.66
CA ALA A 34 -8.55 -27.49 -4.66
C ALA A 34 -9.78 -26.55 -4.59
N PRO A 35 -10.36 -26.16 -5.74
CA PRO A 35 -11.46 -25.18 -5.79
C PRO A 35 -12.63 -25.53 -4.89
N GLU A 36 -12.99 -26.80 -4.79
CA GLU A 36 -14.06 -27.34 -3.92
C GLU A 36 -13.75 -27.26 -2.43
N LEU A 37 -12.46 -27.27 -2.05
CA LEU A 37 -12.01 -27.25 -0.64
C LEU A 37 -11.70 -25.85 -0.12
N ARG A 38 -11.84 -24.80 -0.93
CA ARG A 38 -11.48 -23.42 -0.54
C ARG A 38 -12.22 -22.89 0.69
N LYS A 39 -13.37 -23.46 1.03
CA LYS A 39 -14.15 -23.14 2.22
C LYS A 39 -14.04 -24.18 3.31
N ASP A 40 -13.29 -25.26 3.07
CA ASP A 40 -13.06 -26.30 4.06
C ASP A 40 -12.01 -25.83 5.06
N ASN A 41 -12.42 -25.67 6.33
CA ASN A 41 -11.54 -25.18 7.38
C ASN A 41 -10.42 -26.15 7.74
N ALA A 42 -10.62 -27.46 7.58
CA ALA A 42 -9.59 -28.45 7.88
C ALA A 42 -8.48 -28.38 6.83
N GLU A 43 -8.82 -28.30 5.55
CA GLU A 43 -7.84 -28.18 4.48
C GLU A 43 -7.12 -26.83 4.51
N ARG A 44 -7.84 -25.72 4.76
CA ARG A 44 -7.23 -24.41 4.96
C ARG A 44 -6.24 -24.42 6.14
N ALA A 45 -6.65 -24.97 7.27
CA ALA A 45 -5.76 -25.13 8.44
C ALA A 45 -4.52 -25.95 8.10
N ARG A 46 -4.67 -27.06 7.39
CA ARG A 46 -3.55 -27.90 6.95
C ARG A 46 -2.55 -27.11 6.12
N LEU A 47 -3.00 -26.35 5.12
CA LEU A 47 -2.15 -25.56 4.24
C LEU A 47 -1.50 -24.38 4.96
N LEU A 48 -2.29 -23.63 5.77
CA LEU A 48 -1.80 -22.51 6.58
C LEU A 48 -0.67 -22.94 7.53
N ASN A 49 -0.79 -24.15 8.13
CA ASN A 49 0.20 -24.65 9.08
C ASN A 49 1.35 -25.42 8.42
N THR A 50 1.26 -25.72 7.12
CA THR A 50 2.35 -26.31 6.32
C THR A 50 3.23 -25.23 5.70
N ALA A 51 2.70 -24.02 5.48
CA ALA A 51 3.39 -22.92 4.83
C ALA A 51 4.42 -22.25 5.76
N ASP A 52 5.54 -21.83 5.18
CA ASP A 52 6.49 -20.90 5.82
C ASP A 52 5.90 -19.49 5.87
N VAL A 53 5.21 -19.08 4.76
CA VAL A 53 4.50 -17.80 4.66
C VAL A 53 3.09 -18.03 4.12
N ALA A 54 2.09 -17.46 4.79
CA ALA A 54 0.69 -17.44 4.36
C ALA A 54 0.22 -16.02 4.07
N PHE A 55 -0.21 -15.76 2.84
CA PHE A 55 -0.88 -14.52 2.46
C PHE A 55 -2.39 -14.66 2.63
N LEU A 56 -3.02 -13.72 3.32
CA LEU A 56 -4.48 -13.66 3.46
C LEU A 56 -5.03 -12.56 2.55
N CYS A 57 -5.69 -12.95 1.46
CA CYS A 57 -6.31 -12.06 0.48
C CYS A 57 -7.85 -12.14 0.59
N LEU A 58 -8.35 -11.96 1.80
CA LEU A 58 -9.72 -12.23 2.22
C LEU A 58 -10.42 -10.95 2.74
N PRO A 59 -11.76 -10.92 2.80
CA PRO A 59 -12.48 -9.94 3.59
C PRO A 59 -12.13 -10.04 5.09
N ASP A 60 -12.24 -8.94 5.83
CA ASP A 60 -11.79 -8.81 7.23
C ASP A 60 -12.27 -9.94 8.16
N VAL A 61 -13.54 -10.33 8.07
CA VAL A 61 -14.09 -11.43 8.90
C VAL A 61 -13.37 -12.75 8.59
N ALA A 62 -13.28 -13.11 7.30
CA ALA A 62 -12.63 -14.33 6.87
C ALA A 62 -11.10 -14.32 7.14
N ALA A 63 -10.46 -13.15 7.10
CA ALA A 63 -9.06 -13.01 7.48
C ALA A 63 -8.84 -13.32 8.97
N ARG A 64 -9.70 -12.81 9.86
CA ARG A 64 -9.66 -13.15 11.29
C ARG A 64 -9.88 -14.64 11.54
N GLU A 65 -10.82 -15.25 10.84
CA GLU A 65 -11.06 -16.70 10.90
C GLU A 65 -9.83 -17.49 10.45
N SER A 66 -9.19 -17.09 9.33
CA SER A 66 -7.95 -17.73 8.87
C SER A 66 -6.81 -17.62 9.88
N VAL A 67 -6.65 -16.47 10.51
CA VAL A 67 -5.62 -16.27 11.55
C VAL A 67 -5.86 -17.24 12.72
N ALA A 68 -7.12 -17.48 13.10
CA ALA A 68 -7.47 -18.40 14.17
C ALA A 68 -7.16 -19.88 13.84
N LEU A 69 -7.03 -20.23 12.55
CA LEU A 69 -6.62 -21.59 12.12
C LEU A 69 -5.11 -21.81 12.19
N VAL A 70 -4.31 -20.74 12.34
CA VAL A 70 -2.84 -20.84 12.37
C VAL A 70 -2.37 -21.16 13.76
N ASN A 71 -1.93 -22.41 13.98
CA ASN A 71 -1.37 -22.91 15.23
C ASN A 71 0.13 -23.24 15.15
N ASN A 72 0.73 -23.24 13.95
CA ASN A 72 2.16 -23.35 13.76
C ASN A 72 2.84 -22.00 14.03
N ALA A 73 3.62 -21.93 15.12
CA ALA A 73 4.33 -20.72 15.52
C ALA A 73 5.38 -20.24 14.49
N ASN A 74 5.81 -21.09 13.56
CA ASN A 74 6.79 -20.75 12.54
C ASN A 74 6.17 -20.12 11.31
N THR A 75 4.87 -20.31 11.06
CA THR A 75 4.19 -19.69 9.90
C THR A 75 4.08 -18.19 10.05
N CYS A 76 4.68 -17.46 9.13
CA CYS A 76 4.47 -16.02 9.00
C CYS A 76 3.18 -15.75 8.25
N VAL A 77 2.29 -14.94 8.83
CA VAL A 77 1.04 -14.51 8.20
C VAL A 77 1.19 -13.07 7.72
N ILE A 78 0.91 -12.84 6.42
CA ILE A 78 0.86 -11.53 5.79
C ILE A 78 -0.59 -11.27 5.37
N ASP A 79 -1.28 -10.41 6.13
CA ASP A 79 -2.70 -10.14 5.91
C ASP A 79 -2.90 -8.89 5.05
N ALA A 80 -3.51 -9.05 3.88
CA ALA A 80 -3.85 -7.94 2.97
C ALA A 80 -5.22 -7.29 3.26
N SER A 81 -6.00 -7.81 4.21
CA SER A 81 -7.25 -7.19 4.65
C SER A 81 -7.02 -5.92 5.48
N THR A 82 -8.09 -5.26 5.88
CA THR A 82 -8.00 -4.12 6.82
C THR A 82 -8.06 -4.54 8.29
N ALA A 83 -8.28 -5.83 8.55
CA ALA A 83 -8.58 -6.37 9.87
C ALA A 83 -7.50 -6.09 10.93
N HIS A 84 -6.22 -6.05 10.51
CA HIS A 84 -5.10 -6.01 11.44
C HIS A 84 -4.14 -4.81 11.21
N ARG A 85 -4.48 -3.85 10.33
CA ARG A 85 -3.57 -2.74 9.96
C ARG A 85 -3.28 -1.74 11.08
N THR A 86 -4.15 -1.71 12.09
CA THR A 86 -4.00 -0.84 13.29
C THR A 86 -3.91 -1.66 14.57
N ASP A 87 -3.81 -2.97 14.47
CA ASP A 87 -3.65 -3.88 15.60
C ASP A 87 -2.19 -3.82 16.11
N PRO A 88 -1.93 -3.49 17.38
CA PRO A 88 -0.57 -3.41 17.93
C PRO A 88 0.16 -4.75 17.97
N GLY A 89 -0.55 -5.87 17.88
CA GLY A 89 0.04 -7.22 17.78
C GLY A 89 0.57 -7.55 16.39
N TRP A 90 0.39 -6.66 15.39
CA TRP A 90 0.81 -6.83 14.02
C TRP A 90 1.84 -5.78 13.60
N VAL A 91 2.86 -6.20 12.87
CA VAL A 91 3.82 -5.26 12.27
C VAL A 91 3.28 -4.80 10.92
N PHE A 92 3.23 -3.49 10.72
CA PHE A 92 2.78 -2.91 9.46
C PHE A 92 3.77 -3.19 8.33
N GLY A 93 3.32 -3.77 7.22
CA GLY A 93 4.12 -4.30 6.12
C GLY A 93 4.61 -3.22 5.15
N LEU A 94 5.23 -2.20 5.66
CA LEU A 94 5.86 -1.12 4.88
C LEU A 94 7.31 -0.96 5.35
N PRO A 95 8.29 -1.61 4.69
CA PRO A 95 9.70 -1.61 5.12
C PRO A 95 10.30 -0.21 5.27
N GLU A 96 9.81 0.76 4.51
CA GLU A 96 10.27 2.16 4.52
C GLU A 96 9.59 3.02 5.58
N LEU A 97 8.71 2.46 6.42
CA LEU A 97 7.93 3.22 7.43
C LEU A 97 8.82 3.88 8.48
N ALA A 98 9.81 3.17 8.99
CA ALA A 98 10.71 3.63 10.04
C ALA A 98 12.10 2.98 9.88
N PRO A 99 13.17 3.56 10.45
CA PRO A 99 14.53 2.98 10.33
C PRO A 99 14.65 1.54 10.83
N ASP A 100 13.90 1.17 11.89
CA ASP A 100 13.89 -0.16 12.51
C ASP A 100 12.84 -1.12 11.90
N GLN A 101 12.08 -0.66 10.91
CA GLN A 101 10.92 -1.41 10.41
C GLN A 101 11.31 -2.75 9.78
N ARG A 102 12.42 -2.82 9.07
CA ARG A 102 12.91 -4.08 8.49
C ARG A 102 13.27 -5.10 9.57
N ASP A 103 13.84 -4.67 10.68
CA ASP A 103 14.16 -5.56 11.81
C ASP A 103 12.91 -6.05 12.52
N ARG A 104 11.88 -5.20 12.64
CA ARG A 104 10.57 -5.60 13.14
C ARG A 104 9.92 -6.64 12.24
N LEU A 105 9.96 -6.45 10.91
CA LEU A 105 9.44 -7.41 9.94
C LEU A 105 10.15 -8.75 9.97
N ARG A 106 11.47 -8.77 10.16
CA ARG A 106 12.24 -10.03 10.29
C ARG A 106 11.85 -10.84 11.52
N ARG A 107 11.50 -10.16 12.63
CA ARG A 107 11.24 -10.83 13.92
C ARG A 107 9.79 -11.25 14.13
N THR A 108 8.83 -10.63 13.42
CA THR A 108 7.42 -10.93 13.62
C THR A 108 6.95 -12.13 12.80
N LYS A 109 5.88 -12.76 13.24
CA LYS A 109 5.10 -13.74 12.47
C LYS A 109 3.73 -13.21 12.04
N ARG A 110 3.47 -11.91 12.28
CA ARG A 110 2.20 -11.25 11.97
C ARG A 110 2.47 -9.92 11.28
N ILE A 111 2.22 -9.87 9.98
CA ILE A 111 2.45 -8.69 9.13
C ILE A 111 1.12 -8.25 8.53
N SER A 112 0.75 -7.00 8.73
CA SER A 112 -0.42 -6.40 8.09
C SER A 112 -0.01 -5.61 6.86
N ASN A 113 -0.44 -6.06 5.67
CA ASN A 113 -0.11 -5.40 4.41
C ASN A 113 -0.90 -4.09 4.25
N PRO A 114 -0.27 -2.97 3.91
CA PRO A 114 -0.93 -1.66 3.80
C PRO A 114 -1.95 -1.60 2.66
N GLY A 115 -2.88 -0.64 2.76
CA GLY A 115 -3.72 -0.26 1.64
C GLY A 115 -3.02 0.68 0.67
N CYS A 116 -3.41 0.66 -0.61
CA CYS A 116 -2.73 1.43 -1.66
C CYS A 116 -2.72 2.95 -1.40
N HIS A 117 -3.87 3.53 -1.04
CA HIS A 117 -3.95 4.96 -0.69
C HIS A 117 -3.16 5.28 0.57
N SER A 118 -3.15 4.36 1.55
CA SER A 118 -2.42 4.55 2.81
C SER A 118 -0.92 4.50 2.58
N THR A 119 -0.41 3.57 1.78
CA THR A 119 1.00 3.51 1.41
C THR A 119 1.45 4.85 0.84
N ALA A 120 0.73 5.37 -0.14
CA ALA A 120 1.03 6.64 -0.79
C ALA A 120 1.00 7.83 0.18
N PHE A 121 -0.02 7.89 1.06
CA PHE A 121 -0.16 8.95 2.06
C PHE A 121 0.90 8.87 3.16
N ILE A 122 1.13 7.67 3.71
CA ILE A 122 2.06 7.46 4.82
C ILE A 122 3.49 7.80 4.40
N LEU A 123 3.91 7.41 3.19
CA LEU A 123 5.23 7.73 2.67
C LEU A 123 5.46 9.24 2.48
N LEU A 124 4.40 10.05 2.28
CA LEU A 124 4.49 11.51 2.24
C LEU A 124 4.53 12.13 3.64
N VAL A 125 3.66 11.66 4.54
CA VAL A 125 3.34 12.40 5.77
C VAL A 125 4.17 11.94 6.96
N ARG A 126 4.43 10.63 7.11
CA ARG A 126 5.14 10.10 8.27
C ARG A 126 6.52 10.71 8.47
N PRO A 127 7.40 10.84 7.46
CA PRO A 127 8.71 11.45 7.65
C PRO A 127 8.64 12.90 8.12
N LEU A 128 7.65 13.65 7.65
CA LEU A 128 7.48 15.05 7.99
C LEU A 128 6.93 15.23 9.41
N VAL A 129 6.11 14.29 9.88
CA VAL A 129 5.67 14.24 11.29
C VAL A 129 6.84 13.86 12.19
N ASP A 130 7.63 12.85 11.83
CA ASP A 130 8.80 12.43 12.59
C ASP A 130 9.88 13.55 12.67
N ALA A 131 10.02 14.35 11.61
CA ALA A 131 10.91 15.51 11.58
C ALA A 131 10.34 16.75 12.31
N GLY A 132 9.08 16.71 12.79
CA GLY A 132 8.40 17.83 13.41
C GLY A 132 8.08 18.98 12.46
N LEU A 133 8.08 18.74 11.14
CA LEU A 133 7.67 19.70 10.12
C LEU A 133 6.13 19.75 9.98
N ILE A 134 5.47 18.62 10.15
CA ILE A 134 4.01 18.53 10.27
C ILE A 134 3.68 18.15 11.71
N ASP A 135 2.82 18.94 12.38
CA ASP A 135 2.35 18.63 13.73
C ASP A 135 1.46 17.37 13.71
N ALA A 136 1.58 16.51 14.72
CA ALA A 136 0.71 15.34 14.85
C ALA A 136 -0.79 15.72 14.96
N ASP A 137 -1.12 16.94 15.38
CA ASP A 137 -2.48 17.47 15.44
C ASP A 137 -2.90 18.22 14.17
N ALA A 138 -2.04 18.26 13.13
CA ALA A 138 -2.35 18.95 11.88
C ALA A 138 -3.63 18.41 11.23
N ARG A 139 -4.47 19.34 10.77
CA ARG A 139 -5.73 19.02 10.08
C ARG A 139 -5.47 18.89 8.58
N LEU A 140 -5.02 17.73 8.16
CA LEU A 140 -4.69 17.46 6.78
C LEU A 140 -5.92 17.07 5.95
N ALA A 141 -5.89 17.45 4.67
CA ALA A 141 -6.76 16.91 3.65
C ALA A 141 -5.93 16.16 2.62
N ALA A 142 -6.48 15.08 2.06
CA ALA A 142 -5.86 14.34 0.99
C ALA A 142 -6.88 13.95 -0.07
N THR A 143 -6.51 14.09 -1.33
CA THR A 143 -7.26 13.59 -2.48
C THR A 143 -6.46 12.50 -3.15
N SER A 144 -7.13 11.45 -3.58
CA SER A 144 -6.47 10.36 -4.33
C SER A 144 -7.23 10.05 -5.60
N ILE A 145 -6.50 9.90 -6.70
CA ILE A 145 -7.03 9.37 -7.96
C ILE A 145 -6.47 7.98 -8.16
N THR A 146 -7.34 7.00 -8.46
CA THR A 146 -6.93 5.59 -8.64
C THR A 146 -7.68 4.91 -9.78
N GLY A 147 -7.01 3.94 -10.40
CA GLY A 147 -7.63 3.03 -11.35
C GLY A 147 -8.66 2.09 -10.70
N TYR A 148 -9.57 1.56 -11.52
CA TYR A 148 -10.68 0.73 -11.03
C TYR A 148 -10.27 -0.67 -10.55
N SER A 149 -9.06 -1.12 -10.80
CA SER A 149 -8.57 -2.43 -10.32
C SER A 149 -8.57 -2.56 -8.79
N GLY A 150 -8.41 -1.43 -8.07
CA GLY A 150 -8.45 -1.40 -6.60
C GLY A 150 -9.83 -1.73 -5.99
N GLY A 151 -10.89 -1.64 -6.77
CA GLY A 151 -12.25 -2.00 -6.35
C GLY A 151 -12.57 -3.49 -6.44
N GLY A 152 -11.60 -4.32 -6.86
CA GLY A 152 -11.73 -5.76 -6.95
C GLY A 152 -12.58 -6.22 -8.15
N ARG A 153 -12.78 -7.54 -8.24
CA ARG A 153 -13.38 -8.20 -9.41
C ARG A 153 -14.69 -7.58 -9.91
N LYS A 154 -15.63 -7.30 -9.02
CA LYS A 154 -16.94 -6.73 -9.40
C LYS A 154 -16.80 -5.36 -10.09
N MET A 155 -15.91 -4.51 -9.60
CA MET A 155 -15.66 -3.20 -10.21
C MET A 155 -14.96 -3.36 -11.55
N ILE A 156 -13.94 -4.22 -11.66
CA ILE A 156 -13.27 -4.52 -12.92
C ILE A 156 -14.27 -5.01 -13.97
N GLU A 157 -15.13 -5.96 -13.64
CA GLU A 157 -16.18 -6.47 -14.52
C GLU A 157 -17.15 -5.36 -14.97
N SER A 158 -17.50 -4.44 -14.06
CA SER A 158 -18.38 -3.30 -14.40
C SER A 158 -17.75 -2.35 -15.41
N TYR A 159 -16.47 -2.01 -15.25
CA TYR A 159 -15.75 -1.13 -16.18
C TYR A 159 -15.43 -1.80 -17.53
N ARG A 160 -15.37 -3.12 -17.58
CA ARG A 160 -15.08 -3.91 -18.80
C ARG A 160 -16.33 -4.37 -19.55
N ARG A 161 -17.53 -3.97 -19.12
CA ARG A 161 -18.77 -4.25 -19.86
C ARG A 161 -18.76 -3.59 -21.23
N GLU A 162 -19.35 -4.28 -22.22
CA GLU A 162 -19.57 -3.74 -23.55
C GLU A 162 -21.08 -3.72 -23.86
N PRO A 163 -21.66 -2.55 -24.13
CA PRO A 163 -21.07 -1.22 -23.94
C PRO A 163 -20.84 -0.87 -22.46
N PRO A 164 -19.81 -0.06 -22.14
CA PRO A 164 -19.56 0.35 -20.76
C PRO A 164 -20.69 1.28 -20.29
N PRO A 165 -21.10 1.19 -19.02
CA PRO A 165 -22.09 2.11 -18.46
C PRO A 165 -21.59 3.56 -18.53
N HIS A 166 -22.39 4.48 -19.09
CA HIS A 166 -22.04 5.87 -19.33
C HIS A 166 -21.45 6.57 -18.09
N HIS A 167 -22.02 6.31 -16.90
CA HIS A 167 -21.56 6.92 -15.65
C HIS A 167 -20.16 6.49 -15.21
N LEU A 168 -19.57 5.45 -15.81
CA LEU A 168 -18.21 4.98 -15.52
C LEU A 168 -17.14 5.68 -16.38
N ALA A 169 -17.54 6.45 -17.40
CA ALA A 169 -16.61 7.19 -18.24
C ALA A 169 -15.89 8.33 -17.49
N ALA A 170 -16.59 8.97 -16.53
CA ALA A 170 -16.05 10.08 -15.75
C ALA A 170 -15.41 9.60 -14.42
N PRO A 171 -14.41 10.35 -13.88
CA PRO A 171 -13.90 10.14 -12.53
C PRO A 171 -15.01 10.28 -11.47
N ARG A 172 -15.01 9.41 -10.47
CA ARG A 172 -16.07 9.32 -9.46
C ARG A 172 -15.51 9.40 -8.06
N PRO A 173 -15.70 10.51 -7.33
CA PRO A 173 -15.43 10.58 -5.90
C PRO A 173 -16.29 9.56 -5.13
N TYR A 174 -15.70 8.92 -4.14
CA TYR A 174 -16.40 7.97 -3.26
C TYR A 174 -15.95 8.11 -1.81
N GLY A 175 -16.51 7.34 -0.90
CA GLY A 175 -16.16 7.44 0.52
C GLY A 175 -16.60 8.78 1.15
N LEU A 176 -17.62 9.44 0.59
CA LEU A 176 -18.08 10.77 0.98
C LEU A 176 -18.68 10.85 2.39
N GLY A 177 -18.94 9.70 3.03
CA GLY A 177 -19.25 9.64 4.45
C GLY A 177 -18.02 9.82 5.37
N LEU A 178 -16.83 10.13 4.81
CA LEU A 178 -15.57 10.38 5.51
C LEU A 178 -15.11 9.23 6.42
N ALA A 179 -15.59 8.01 6.14
CA ALA A 179 -15.28 6.79 6.88
C ALA A 179 -14.58 5.73 6.02
N HIS A 180 -13.72 6.17 5.10
CA HIS A 180 -12.96 5.23 4.25
C HIS A 180 -12.08 4.33 5.11
N LYS A 181 -12.07 3.03 4.80
CA LYS A 181 -11.36 1.99 5.58
C LYS A 181 -9.83 2.18 5.70
N HIS A 182 -9.22 3.03 4.87
CA HIS A 182 -7.79 3.36 4.97
C HIS A 182 -7.50 4.53 5.93
N VAL A 183 -8.49 5.31 6.35
CA VAL A 183 -8.26 6.48 7.24
C VAL A 183 -7.67 6.09 8.59
N PRO A 184 -8.08 4.99 9.26
CA PRO A 184 -7.46 4.57 10.51
C PRO A 184 -5.96 4.29 10.37
N GLU A 185 -5.55 3.53 9.36
CA GLU A 185 -4.12 3.23 9.14
C GLU A 185 -3.33 4.47 8.70
N MET A 186 -3.90 5.37 7.88
CA MET A 186 -3.30 6.67 7.57
C MET A 186 -2.97 7.45 8.83
N SER A 187 -3.91 7.54 9.79
CA SER A 187 -3.69 8.28 11.04
C SER A 187 -2.62 7.61 11.89
N VAL A 188 -2.79 6.34 12.21
CA VAL A 188 -1.92 5.61 13.14
C VAL A 188 -0.49 5.53 12.61
N GLN A 189 -0.33 5.12 11.36
CA GLN A 189 1.00 4.87 10.80
C GLN A 189 1.75 6.14 10.39
N SER A 190 1.03 7.26 10.17
CA SER A 190 1.66 8.56 9.99
C SER A 190 1.96 9.31 11.30
N GLY A 191 1.56 8.77 12.45
CA GLY A 191 1.73 9.44 13.74
C GLY A 191 0.79 10.62 13.96
N LEU A 192 -0.30 10.72 13.18
CA LEU A 192 -1.29 11.77 13.30
C LEU A 192 -2.30 11.44 14.40
N ARG A 193 -2.58 12.41 15.27
CA ARG A 193 -3.67 12.34 16.26
C ARG A 193 -5.02 12.80 15.69
N THR A 194 -4.98 13.67 14.66
CA THR A 194 -6.18 14.13 13.95
C THR A 194 -6.35 13.32 12.67
N ARG A 195 -7.54 12.77 12.45
CA ARG A 195 -7.88 12.05 11.23
C ARG A 195 -7.83 12.97 10.01
N PRO A 196 -7.14 12.61 8.93
CA PRO A 196 -7.17 13.40 7.71
C PRO A 196 -8.56 13.34 7.05
N ILE A 197 -8.98 14.43 6.41
CA ILE A 197 -10.10 14.40 5.46
C ILE A 197 -9.56 13.70 4.21
N PHE A 198 -10.19 12.59 3.82
CA PHE A 198 -9.73 11.79 2.68
C PHE A 198 -10.84 11.64 1.64
N MET A 199 -10.57 12.08 0.41
CA MET A 199 -11.47 11.99 -0.73
C MET A 199 -10.84 11.17 -1.85
N PRO A 200 -11.10 9.86 -1.94
CA PRO A 200 -10.66 9.05 -3.05
C PRO A 200 -11.57 9.21 -4.28
N ILE A 201 -10.96 9.12 -5.46
CA ILE A 201 -11.61 9.23 -6.77
C ILE A 201 -11.20 8.02 -7.59
N VAL A 202 -12.17 7.20 -8.03
CA VAL A 202 -11.91 6.15 -9.02
C VAL A 202 -12.13 6.71 -10.42
N ALA A 203 -11.20 6.42 -11.33
CA ALA A 203 -11.25 6.88 -12.71
C ALA A 203 -11.18 5.71 -13.71
N ASN A 204 -11.54 5.98 -14.97
CA ASN A 204 -11.64 4.96 -16.01
C ASN A 204 -10.27 4.61 -16.61
N PHE A 205 -9.36 4.11 -15.77
CA PHE A 205 -8.15 3.41 -16.17
C PHE A 205 -7.93 2.21 -15.23
N TYR A 206 -7.22 1.20 -15.69
CA TYR A 206 -7.15 -0.08 -14.96
C TYR A 206 -6.37 0.04 -13.66
N LYS A 207 -5.13 0.54 -13.68
CA LYS A 207 -4.25 0.65 -12.53
C LYS A 207 -3.39 1.92 -12.57
N GLY A 208 -2.87 2.29 -11.43
CA GLY A 208 -2.18 3.53 -11.13
C GLY A 208 -2.89 4.27 -10.01
N LEU A 209 -2.14 5.00 -9.22
CA LEU A 209 -2.65 5.74 -8.09
C LEU A 209 -1.77 6.95 -7.81
N ALA A 210 -2.39 8.10 -7.56
CA ALA A 210 -1.73 9.26 -6.99
C ALA A 210 -2.50 9.76 -5.77
N VAL A 211 -1.75 10.19 -4.74
CA VAL A 211 -2.29 10.93 -3.59
C VAL A 211 -1.70 12.32 -3.59
N SER A 212 -2.53 13.33 -3.34
CA SER A 212 -2.11 14.71 -3.12
C SER A 212 -2.51 15.18 -1.72
N VAL A 213 -1.60 15.89 -1.04
CA VAL A 213 -1.81 16.51 0.27
C VAL A 213 -1.45 17.98 0.15
N PRO A 214 -2.45 18.89 -0.01
CA PRO A 214 -2.22 20.31 -0.04
C PRO A 214 -1.92 20.85 1.36
N LEU A 215 -1.00 21.80 1.46
CA LEU A 215 -0.55 22.42 2.69
C LEU A 215 -0.55 23.96 2.55
N HIS A 216 -1.00 24.65 3.59
CA HIS A 216 -0.70 26.05 3.82
C HIS A 216 0.44 26.13 4.84
N LEU A 217 1.59 26.67 4.43
CA LEU A 217 2.80 26.68 5.25
C LEU A 217 2.70 27.62 6.43
N SER A 218 1.96 28.74 6.29
CA SER A 218 1.64 29.66 7.38
C SER A 218 0.71 29.05 8.44
N ALA A 219 -0.07 28.03 8.09
CA ALA A 219 -0.90 27.29 9.04
C ALA A 219 -0.14 26.23 9.84
N MET A 220 1.15 26.01 9.54
CA MET A 220 2.01 25.12 10.30
C MET A 220 2.42 25.80 11.62
N ARG A 221 2.70 24.98 12.63
CA ARG A 221 3.06 25.46 13.97
C ARG A 221 4.32 26.35 14.00
N LYS A 222 5.20 26.16 13.01
CA LYS A 222 6.41 26.97 12.79
C LYS A 222 6.49 27.34 11.30
N PRO A 223 7.05 28.50 10.96
CA PRO A 223 7.35 28.81 9.56
C PRO A 223 8.22 27.71 8.96
N ILE A 224 7.85 27.22 7.80
CA ILE A 224 8.55 26.16 7.07
C ILE A 224 8.87 26.65 5.68
N ASP A 225 10.14 26.56 5.28
CA ASP A 225 10.52 26.66 3.87
C ASP A 225 10.06 25.37 3.16
N PRO A 226 9.33 25.45 2.04
CA PRO A 226 8.90 24.27 1.30
C PRO A 226 10.05 23.34 0.89
N ARG A 227 11.26 23.84 0.72
CA ARG A 227 12.45 23.03 0.46
C ARG A 227 12.78 22.10 1.65
N GLN A 228 12.51 22.50 2.87
CA GLN A 228 12.69 21.64 4.04
C GLN A 228 11.80 20.39 3.99
N LEU A 229 10.59 20.50 3.41
CA LEU A 229 9.71 19.34 3.21
C LEU A 229 10.36 18.34 2.24
N HIS A 230 10.85 18.83 1.10
CA HIS A 230 11.54 18.00 0.11
C HIS A 230 12.81 17.37 0.69
N ASP A 231 13.68 18.16 1.33
CA ASP A 231 14.98 17.70 1.83
C ASP A 231 14.81 16.66 2.95
N SER A 232 13.78 16.83 3.79
CA SER A 232 13.41 15.83 4.81
C SER A 232 12.98 14.51 4.18
N LEU A 233 12.16 14.54 3.13
CA LEU A 233 11.78 13.34 2.39
C LEU A 233 12.99 12.71 1.70
N ALA A 234 13.82 13.51 1.02
CA ALA A 234 15.01 13.05 0.33
C ALA A 234 16.01 12.40 1.28
N GLN A 235 16.23 13.00 2.46
CA GLN A 235 17.07 12.42 3.49
C GLN A 235 16.50 11.10 4.04
N ARG A 236 15.18 11.07 4.31
CA ARG A 236 14.52 9.89 4.88
C ARG A 236 14.56 8.69 3.94
N TYR A 237 14.43 8.92 2.64
CA TYR A 237 14.40 7.86 1.64
C TYR A 237 15.70 7.71 0.84
N ALA A 238 16.80 8.33 1.29
CA ALA A 238 18.10 8.14 0.69
C ALA A 238 18.50 6.66 0.71
N GLY A 239 18.78 6.09 -0.46
CA GLY A 239 19.15 4.69 -0.60
C GLY A 239 17.98 3.69 -0.60
N GLU A 240 16.74 4.14 -0.45
CA GLU A 240 15.57 3.25 -0.56
C GLU A 240 15.38 2.78 -2.00
N ARG A 241 15.20 1.47 -2.16
CA ARG A 241 15.09 0.84 -3.48
C ARG A 241 13.79 1.19 -4.20
N PHE A 242 12.70 1.26 -3.46
CA PHE A 242 11.35 1.39 -4.01
C PHE A 242 10.68 2.74 -3.74
N VAL A 243 11.36 3.66 -3.06
CA VAL A 243 10.85 5.01 -2.85
C VAL A 243 11.83 6.01 -3.44
N LYS A 244 11.35 6.83 -4.35
CA LYS A 244 12.12 7.90 -5.00
C LYS A 244 11.53 9.26 -4.66
N VAL A 245 12.36 10.18 -4.15
CA VAL A 245 11.99 11.58 -4.03
C VAL A 245 12.47 12.30 -5.28
N MET A 246 11.52 12.87 -6.02
CA MET A 246 11.78 13.56 -7.28
C MET A 246 12.30 14.98 -7.01
N PRO A 247 13.06 15.60 -7.93
CA PRO A 247 13.62 16.94 -7.72
C PRO A 247 12.55 17.95 -7.33
N PHE A 248 12.89 18.87 -6.43
CA PHE A 248 11.97 19.89 -5.91
C PHE A 248 11.43 20.80 -7.01
N GLY A 249 10.10 20.85 -7.16
CA GLY A 249 9.42 21.73 -8.10
C GLY A 249 9.74 21.47 -9.58
N ASP A 250 10.27 20.29 -9.89
CA ASP A 250 10.68 19.97 -11.26
C ASP A 250 9.47 19.74 -12.17
N ALA A 251 9.24 20.69 -13.07
CA ALA A 251 8.17 20.59 -14.06
C ALA A 251 8.47 19.57 -15.18
N SER A 252 9.73 19.11 -15.32
CA SER A 252 10.08 18.10 -16.34
C SER A 252 9.49 16.71 -16.07
N VAL A 253 9.00 16.47 -14.84
CA VAL A 253 8.28 15.24 -14.47
C VAL A 253 6.80 15.26 -14.88
N LEU A 254 6.33 16.38 -15.40
CA LEU A 254 4.96 16.58 -15.88
C LEU A 254 4.91 16.45 -17.41
N ASP A 255 3.84 15.86 -17.91
CA ASP A 255 3.54 15.78 -19.33
C ASP A 255 2.71 17.00 -19.73
N GLU A 256 3.31 17.96 -20.45
CA GLU A 256 2.66 19.24 -20.80
C GLU A 256 1.98 19.95 -19.61
N GLY A 257 2.53 19.81 -18.40
CA GLY A 257 1.95 20.34 -17.17
C GLY A 257 0.97 19.40 -16.46
N TYR A 258 0.70 18.22 -16.99
CA TYR A 258 -0.17 17.22 -16.38
C TYR A 258 0.62 16.15 -15.63
N PHE A 259 0.06 15.69 -14.51
CA PHE A 259 0.66 14.65 -13.69
C PHE A 259 0.20 13.26 -14.17
N ASP A 260 1.11 12.46 -14.72
CA ASP A 260 0.81 11.09 -15.11
C ASP A 260 0.68 10.18 -13.87
N VAL A 261 -0.54 9.75 -13.58
CA VAL A 261 -0.89 8.86 -12.46
C VAL A 261 -0.41 7.43 -12.69
N GLN A 262 -0.12 7.04 -13.93
CA GLN A 262 0.17 5.67 -14.33
C GLN A 262 1.68 5.38 -14.52
N ALA A 263 2.56 6.37 -14.39
CA ALA A 263 3.98 6.21 -14.68
C ALA A 263 4.74 5.21 -13.80
N CYS A 264 4.17 4.78 -12.67
CA CYS A 264 4.71 3.74 -11.82
C CYS A 264 4.07 2.35 -12.01
N ASN A 265 3.18 2.20 -13.02
CA ASN A 265 2.52 0.93 -13.25
C ASN A 265 3.52 -0.19 -13.56
N ASP A 266 3.17 -1.41 -13.16
CA ASP A 266 3.98 -2.64 -13.31
C ASP A 266 5.29 -2.63 -12.52
N THR A 267 5.46 -1.68 -11.59
CA THR A 267 6.62 -1.60 -10.68
C THR A 267 6.20 -1.68 -9.22
N ASN A 268 7.18 -1.94 -8.35
CA ASN A 268 7.03 -1.77 -6.90
C ASN A 268 7.49 -0.38 -6.44
N ARG A 269 7.59 0.59 -7.35
CA ARG A 269 8.09 1.95 -7.09
C ARG A 269 7.00 2.88 -6.58
N CYS A 270 7.37 3.74 -5.63
CA CYS A 270 6.61 4.92 -5.24
C CYS A 270 7.48 6.17 -5.49
N GLU A 271 6.95 7.15 -6.19
CA GLU A 271 7.60 8.42 -6.43
C GLU A 271 6.93 9.52 -5.62
N LEU A 272 7.74 10.37 -4.97
CA LEU A 272 7.29 11.46 -4.10
C LEU A 272 7.72 12.80 -4.68
N PHE A 273 6.83 13.78 -4.66
CA PHE A 273 7.00 15.10 -5.26
C PHE A 273 6.62 16.18 -4.25
N VAL A 274 7.33 17.30 -4.30
CA VAL A 274 7.00 18.51 -3.55
C VAL A 274 6.96 19.68 -4.55
N PHE A 275 5.77 20.22 -4.75
CA PHE A 275 5.55 21.44 -5.52
C PHE A 275 5.16 22.56 -4.55
N ALA A 276 5.67 23.79 -4.79
CA ALA A 276 5.36 24.90 -3.90
C ALA A 276 5.35 26.25 -4.64
N SER A 277 4.55 27.17 -4.13
CA SER A 277 4.51 28.56 -4.57
C SER A 277 4.07 29.44 -3.40
N GLY A 278 4.92 30.41 -3.02
CA GLY A 278 4.64 31.29 -1.87
C GLY A 278 4.38 30.49 -0.58
N ASP A 279 3.22 30.70 0.02
CA ASP A 279 2.75 30.05 1.26
C ASP A 279 2.09 28.68 1.03
N GLN A 280 2.12 28.15 -0.16
CA GLN A 280 1.42 26.91 -0.50
C GLN A 280 2.38 25.82 -0.96
N ALA A 281 2.13 24.60 -0.54
CA ALA A 281 2.80 23.43 -1.05
C ALA A 281 1.79 22.29 -1.33
N ILE A 282 2.12 21.46 -2.31
CA ILE A 282 1.41 20.22 -2.57
C ILE A 282 2.43 19.09 -2.50
N LEU A 283 2.21 18.17 -1.56
CA LEU A 283 2.91 16.90 -1.55
C LEU A 283 2.15 15.94 -2.46
N MET A 284 2.85 15.27 -3.35
CA MET A 284 2.24 14.25 -4.21
C MET A 284 3.04 12.95 -4.17
N SER A 285 2.33 11.84 -4.28
CA SER A 285 2.93 10.53 -4.48
C SER A 285 2.21 9.80 -5.59
N ARG A 286 2.94 8.96 -6.35
CA ARG A 286 2.34 8.02 -7.29
C ARG A 286 2.93 6.63 -7.14
N LEU A 287 2.11 5.62 -7.37
CA LEU A 287 2.49 4.21 -7.33
C LEU A 287 1.51 3.35 -8.14
N ASP A 288 1.89 2.13 -8.46
CA ASP A 288 0.93 1.12 -8.92
C ASP A 288 0.10 0.63 -7.72
N ASN A 289 -1.22 0.84 -7.77
CA ASN A 289 -2.12 0.44 -6.67
C ASN A 289 -2.19 -1.07 -6.45
N LEU A 290 -1.77 -1.88 -7.42
CA LEU A 290 -1.64 -3.33 -7.29
C LEU A 290 -0.19 -3.76 -6.99
N GLY A 291 0.82 -3.00 -7.43
CA GLY A 291 2.24 -3.18 -7.14
C GLY A 291 2.60 -2.76 -5.71
N LYS A 292 3.28 -1.62 -5.56
CA LYS A 292 3.65 -1.05 -4.25
C LYS A 292 2.44 -0.78 -3.35
N GLY A 293 1.27 -0.57 -3.95
CA GLY A 293 0.02 -0.38 -3.21
C GLY A 293 -0.60 -1.64 -2.63
N ALA A 294 -0.21 -2.85 -3.05
CA ALA A 294 -0.84 -4.10 -2.59
C ALA A 294 0.10 -5.31 -2.64
N SER A 295 0.08 -6.08 -3.74
CA SER A 295 0.77 -7.36 -3.86
C SER A 295 2.30 -7.22 -3.89
N GLY A 296 2.81 -6.19 -4.52
CA GLY A 296 4.25 -5.90 -4.50
C GLY A 296 4.77 -5.61 -3.09
N ALA A 297 4.04 -4.80 -2.30
CA ALA A 297 4.37 -4.56 -0.89
C ALA A 297 4.31 -5.83 -0.04
N ALA A 298 3.34 -6.73 -0.32
CA ALA A 298 3.22 -8.00 0.38
C ALA A 298 4.42 -8.92 0.10
N VAL A 299 4.83 -9.04 -1.17
CA VAL A 299 6.02 -9.83 -1.57
C VAL A 299 7.30 -9.20 -1.03
N GLN A 300 7.43 -7.87 -1.04
CA GLN A 300 8.55 -7.15 -0.43
C GLN A 300 8.67 -7.46 1.06
N SER A 301 7.54 -7.43 1.79
CA SER A 301 7.50 -7.78 3.22
C SER A 301 7.86 -9.23 3.47
N MET A 302 7.44 -10.17 2.62
CA MET A 302 7.86 -11.57 2.66
C MET A 302 9.38 -11.70 2.49
N ASN A 303 9.95 -11.04 1.48
CA ASN A 303 11.39 -11.09 1.22
C ASN A 303 12.19 -10.57 2.43
N VAL A 304 11.78 -9.44 3.00
CA VAL A 304 12.41 -8.87 4.23
C VAL A 304 12.28 -9.85 5.40
N HIS A 305 11.08 -10.44 5.62
CA HIS A 305 10.85 -11.39 6.70
C HIS A 305 11.76 -12.60 6.62
N LEU A 306 11.94 -13.13 5.41
CA LEU A 306 12.76 -14.32 5.14
C LEU A 306 14.26 -14.03 5.05
N GLY A 307 14.69 -12.75 5.15
CA GLY A 307 16.09 -12.34 5.02
C GLY A 307 16.64 -12.46 3.59
N LEU A 308 15.76 -12.45 2.59
CA LEU A 308 16.11 -12.49 1.17
C LEU A 308 16.42 -11.06 0.65
N ASP A 309 16.92 -10.97 -0.59
CA ASP A 309 16.97 -9.68 -1.28
C ASP A 309 15.56 -9.08 -1.34
N GLU A 310 15.41 -7.86 -0.82
CA GLU A 310 14.12 -7.20 -0.65
C GLU A 310 13.35 -7.04 -1.98
N GLY A 311 14.07 -6.90 -3.09
CA GLY A 311 13.52 -6.74 -4.42
C GLY A 311 13.36 -8.03 -5.21
N LEU A 312 13.61 -9.19 -4.63
CA LEU A 312 13.54 -10.46 -5.35
C LEU A 312 12.13 -10.70 -5.92
N GLY A 313 12.05 -10.82 -7.27
CA GLY A 313 10.79 -10.96 -8.00
C GLY A 313 10.00 -9.66 -8.17
N LEU A 314 10.56 -8.49 -7.82
CA LEU A 314 9.93 -7.17 -7.93
C LEU A 314 10.72 -6.25 -8.88
N ILE A 315 10.01 -5.36 -9.57
CA ILE A 315 10.59 -4.34 -10.47
C ILE A 315 10.62 -3.00 -9.70
N ALA A 316 11.82 -2.36 -9.68
CA ALA A 316 12.03 -1.06 -9.05
C ALA A 316 11.76 0.11 -10.01
#